data_d093cd11d457407b2f02a2101d824c91
#
_entry.id   d093cd11d457407b2f02a2101d824c91
#
_cell.length_a   1.000
_cell.length_b   1.000
_cell.length_c   1.000
_cell.angle_alpha   90.00
_cell.angle_beta   90.00
_cell.angle_gamma   90.00
#
_symmetry.space_group_name_H-M   'P 1'
#
loop_
_entity.id
_entity.type
_entity.pdbx_description
1 polymer ?
#
loop_
_entity_poly.entity_id
_entity_poly.type
_entity_poly.pdbx_seq_one_letter_code
_entity_poly.pdbx_strand_id
1 'polypeptide(L)'
;MNILRTAALAATVISSNIFAADSVNVSVTGNIIAAPCIFNGGNASLNINLGNIQASNMATPGSSSDPVPFNLLFTHCPTGTRSVTVSFTGTPDPDAGADYYMNSGSATHVAIAMSEAATGVLKGTGASLTQPVSADRTATIAMLASVRSFTGGATPGSISAVVVMTMQYN
;
A
#
# COMPACT_ATOMS: atom_id res chain seq x y z
N MET A 1 -0.93 42.69 -101.15
CA MET A 1 -1.26 43.69 -100.16
C MET A 1 -1.92 42.94 -98.98
N ASN A 2 -1.15 42.36 -98.11
CA ASN A 2 -1.63 41.50 -97.01
C ASN A 2 -1.12 42.01 -95.67
N ILE A 3 -2.04 42.46 -94.87
CA ILE A 3 -1.77 42.94 -93.49
C ILE A 3 -1.83 41.75 -92.57
N LEU A 4 -0.68 41.35 -92.01
CA LEU A 4 -0.58 40.29 -91.05
C LEU A 4 -0.92 40.87 -89.65
N ARG A 5 -2.02 40.36 -89.06
CA ARG A 5 -2.38 40.68 -87.64
C ARG A 5 -1.81 39.64 -86.74
N THR A 6 -0.80 39.97 -85.98
CA THR A 6 -0.28 39.15 -84.91
C THR A 6 -1.11 39.36 -83.59
N ALA A 7 -1.82 38.32 -83.22
CA ALA A 7 -2.51 38.29 -81.90
C ALA A 7 -1.54 37.75 -80.86
N ALA A 8 -1.18 38.58 -79.90
CA ALA A 8 -0.39 38.18 -78.73
C ALA A 8 -1.33 37.58 -77.65
N LEU A 9 -1.15 36.29 -77.38
CA LEU A 9 -1.87 35.59 -76.33
C LEU A 9 -1.15 35.79 -75.00
N ALA A 10 -1.70 36.58 -74.08
CA ALA A 10 -1.16 36.76 -72.72
C ALA A 10 -1.64 35.58 -71.86
N ALA A 11 -0.73 34.68 -71.48
CA ALA A 11 -0.98 33.60 -70.53
C ALA A 11 -0.83 34.15 -69.14
N THR A 12 -1.92 34.36 -68.42
CA THR A 12 -1.94 34.68 -67.01
C THR A 12 -1.71 33.40 -66.18
N VAL A 13 -0.53 33.30 -65.56
CA VAL A 13 -0.20 32.24 -64.60
C VAL A 13 -0.84 32.55 -63.23
N ILE A 14 -1.90 31.84 -62.89
CA ILE A 14 -2.54 31.90 -61.58
C ILE A 14 -1.71 31.06 -60.63
N SER A 15 -0.89 31.73 -59.77
CA SER A 15 -0.14 31.09 -58.68
C SER A 15 -1.11 30.73 -57.56
N SER A 16 -1.56 29.48 -57.51
CA SER A 16 -2.32 28.94 -56.36
C SER A 16 -1.36 28.74 -55.20
N ASN A 17 -1.50 29.56 -54.14
CA ASN A 17 -0.84 29.34 -52.85
C ASN A 17 -1.42 28.09 -52.22
N ILE A 18 -0.68 26.97 -52.25
CA ILE A 18 -1.02 25.75 -51.52
C ILE A 18 -0.57 25.96 -50.08
N PHE A 19 -1.51 26.20 -49.16
CA PHE A 19 -1.23 26.15 -47.75
C PHE A 19 -1.06 24.69 -47.36
N ALA A 20 0.16 24.26 -47.04
CA ALA A 20 0.41 23.00 -46.38
C ALA A 20 -0.08 23.10 -44.95
N ALA A 21 -1.09 22.31 -44.57
CA ALA A 21 -1.53 22.16 -43.22
C ALA A 21 -0.71 21.03 -42.56
N ASP A 22 0.13 21.40 -41.61
CA ASP A 22 0.85 20.43 -40.79
C ASP A 22 -0.07 19.92 -39.68
N SER A 23 -0.19 18.59 -39.56
CA SER A 23 -0.91 17.93 -38.47
C SER A 23 0.09 17.35 -37.47
N VAL A 24 -0.10 17.67 -36.20
CA VAL A 24 0.71 17.14 -35.09
C VAL A 24 -0.20 16.29 -34.20
N ASN A 25 0.24 15.07 -33.90
CA ASN A 25 -0.44 14.19 -32.96
C ASN A 25 0.01 14.54 -31.54
N VAL A 26 -0.94 14.96 -30.69
CA VAL A 26 -0.72 15.14 -29.25
C VAL A 26 -1.31 13.96 -28.52
N SER A 27 -0.47 13.16 -27.86
CA SER A 27 -0.91 12.05 -27.01
C SER A 27 -1.03 12.56 -25.57
N VAL A 28 -2.22 12.42 -24.99
CA VAL A 28 -2.49 12.77 -23.59
C VAL A 28 -2.84 11.50 -22.84
N THR A 29 -2.05 11.18 -21.79
CA THR A 29 -2.28 10.01 -20.94
C THR A 29 -2.44 10.47 -19.49
N GLY A 30 -3.28 9.76 -18.73
CA GLY A 30 -3.49 10.04 -17.31
C GLY A 30 -4.23 8.88 -16.66
N ASN A 31 -4.08 8.75 -15.34
CA ASN A 31 -4.79 7.76 -14.54
C ASN A 31 -5.75 8.46 -13.59
N ILE A 32 -6.96 7.93 -13.49
CA ILE A 32 -7.90 8.30 -12.44
C ILE A 32 -7.76 7.26 -11.35
N ILE A 33 -7.30 7.70 -10.18
CA ILE A 33 -7.17 6.84 -8.99
C ILE A 33 -8.33 7.10 -8.03
N ALA A 34 -8.74 6.08 -7.28
CA ALA A 34 -9.71 6.25 -6.20
C ALA A 34 -9.12 7.16 -5.11
N ALA A 35 -9.94 8.06 -4.55
CA ALA A 35 -9.56 8.80 -3.36
C ALA A 35 -9.38 7.82 -2.18
N PRO A 36 -8.53 8.13 -1.18
CA PRO A 36 -8.34 7.26 -0.03
C PRO A 36 -9.56 7.23 0.89
N CYS A 37 -9.78 6.10 1.56
CA CYS A 37 -10.61 6.06 2.77
C CYS A 37 -9.91 6.82 3.90
N ILE A 38 -10.66 7.22 4.93
CA ILE A 38 -10.08 7.76 6.15
C ILE A 38 -9.64 6.58 7.02
N PHE A 39 -8.32 6.44 7.22
CA PHE A 39 -7.76 5.42 8.12
C PHE A 39 -7.74 5.90 9.56
N ASN A 40 -8.19 5.06 10.50
CA ASN A 40 -8.13 5.26 11.94
C ASN A 40 -8.52 6.70 12.38
N GLY A 41 -9.63 7.22 11.85
CA GLY A 41 -10.11 8.57 12.16
C GLY A 41 -9.20 9.71 11.70
N GLY A 42 -8.32 9.46 10.71
CA GLY A 42 -7.35 10.43 10.20
C GLY A 42 -5.95 10.34 10.85
N ASN A 43 -5.75 9.42 11.78
CA ASN A 43 -4.44 9.19 12.39
C ASN A 43 -3.58 8.29 11.50
N ALA A 44 -2.40 8.78 11.15
CA ALA A 44 -1.44 8.03 10.33
C ALA A 44 -0.65 6.97 11.12
N SER A 45 -0.80 6.93 12.44
CA SER A 45 -0.10 5.98 13.31
C SER A 45 -1.08 5.25 14.24
N LEU A 46 -0.77 3.99 14.48
CA LEU A 46 -1.49 3.13 15.41
C LEU A 46 -0.49 2.54 16.41
N ASN A 47 -0.72 2.77 17.70
CA ASN A 47 0.13 2.25 18.75
C ASN A 47 -0.55 1.05 19.43
N ILE A 48 0.11 -0.11 19.39
CA ILE A 48 -0.33 -1.35 20.00
C ILE A 48 0.51 -1.57 21.26
N ASN A 49 -0.13 -1.59 22.40
CA ASN A 49 0.52 -1.88 23.67
C ASN A 49 0.33 -3.36 24.01
N LEU A 50 1.42 -4.12 24.01
CA LEU A 50 1.41 -5.55 24.35
C LEU A 50 1.35 -5.83 25.85
N GLY A 51 1.37 -4.78 26.69
CA GLY A 51 1.33 -4.91 28.14
C GLY A 51 2.65 -5.44 28.74
N ASN A 52 2.53 -5.98 29.94
CA ASN A 52 3.65 -6.56 30.65
C ASN A 52 3.66 -8.08 30.47
N ILE A 53 4.69 -8.59 29.80
CA ILE A 53 4.89 -10.02 29.53
C ILE A 53 5.96 -10.52 30.50
N GLN A 54 5.64 -11.56 31.26
CA GLN A 54 6.61 -12.15 32.20
C GLN A 54 7.65 -12.97 31.40
N ALA A 55 8.94 -12.71 31.66
CA ALA A 55 10.02 -13.41 30.98
C ALA A 55 9.98 -14.93 31.27
N SER A 56 9.50 -15.33 32.45
CA SER A 56 9.30 -16.75 32.79
C SER A 56 8.33 -17.47 31.85
N ASN A 57 7.31 -16.77 31.32
CA ASN A 57 6.35 -17.33 30.37
C ASN A 57 6.96 -17.51 28.97
N MET A 58 8.11 -16.86 28.73
CA MET A 58 8.86 -16.91 27.47
C MET A 58 10.17 -17.71 27.59
N ALA A 59 10.27 -18.54 28.64
CA ALA A 59 11.49 -19.29 28.96
C ALA A 59 11.69 -20.52 28.05
N THR A 60 10.61 -21.11 27.54
CA THR A 60 10.68 -22.32 26.71
C THR A 60 10.67 -21.98 25.22
N PRO A 61 11.42 -22.73 24.38
CA PRO A 61 11.35 -22.57 22.93
C PRO A 61 9.92 -22.69 22.40
N GLY A 62 9.52 -21.77 21.52
CA GLY A 62 8.19 -21.74 20.91
C GLY A 62 7.09 -21.08 21.76
N SER A 63 7.44 -20.57 22.96
CA SER A 63 6.48 -19.86 23.79
C SER A 63 5.98 -18.55 23.14
N SER A 64 4.76 -18.17 23.47
CA SER A 64 4.10 -16.97 22.95
C SER A 64 3.37 -16.25 24.09
N SER A 65 3.31 -14.94 24.00
CA SER A 65 2.42 -14.16 24.88
C SER A 65 0.96 -14.31 24.45
N ASP A 66 0.05 -13.89 25.31
CA ASP A 66 -1.33 -13.70 24.94
C ASP A 66 -1.43 -12.66 23.79
N PRO A 67 -2.29 -12.90 22.78
CA PRO A 67 -2.44 -11.98 21.69
C PRO A 67 -3.27 -10.75 22.10
N VAL A 68 -2.84 -9.57 21.69
CA VAL A 68 -3.56 -8.31 21.87
C VAL A 68 -4.31 -7.98 20.60
N PRO A 69 -5.66 -7.89 20.64
CA PRO A 69 -6.46 -7.55 19.49
C PRO A 69 -6.39 -6.04 19.17
N PHE A 70 -6.39 -5.72 17.88
CA PHE A 70 -6.52 -4.37 17.38
C PHE A 70 -7.21 -4.37 16.01
N ASN A 71 -7.74 -3.21 15.60
CA ASN A 71 -8.43 -3.08 14.34
C ASN A 71 -7.76 -2.04 13.44
N LEU A 72 -7.65 -2.36 12.15
CA LEU A 72 -7.39 -1.39 11.12
C LEU A 72 -8.75 -0.91 10.60
N LEU A 73 -9.11 0.33 10.94
CA LEU A 73 -10.42 0.88 10.64
C LEU A 73 -10.35 1.86 9.46
N PHE A 74 -11.12 1.60 8.44
CA PHE A 74 -11.28 2.44 7.26
C PHE A 74 -12.71 2.95 7.19
N THR A 75 -12.88 4.26 7.09
CA THR A 75 -14.18 4.92 7.05
C THR A 75 -14.25 5.92 5.90
N HIS A 76 -15.46 6.37 5.57
CA HIS A 76 -15.70 7.36 4.52
C HIS A 76 -15.05 6.98 3.18
N CYS A 77 -15.02 5.69 2.87
CA CYS A 77 -14.51 5.23 1.58
C CYS A 77 -15.35 5.86 0.45
N PRO A 78 -14.72 6.40 -0.60
CA PRO A 78 -15.44 7.00 -1.71
C PRO A 78 -16.35 6.00 -2.43
N THR A 79 -17.37 6.53 -3.06
CA THR A 79 -18.24 5.73 -3.94
C THR A 79 -17.41 5.12 -5.05
N GLY A 80 -17.52 3.79 -5.23
CA GLY A 80 -16.75 3.05 -6.23
C GLY A 80 -15.56 2.29 -5.65
N THR A 81 -15.09 2.62 -4.44
CA THR A 81 -14.08 1.80 -3.74
C THR A 81 -14.72 0.49 -3.30
N ARG A 82 -14.22 -0.63 -3.79
CA ARG A 82 -14.75 -1.98 -3.53
C ARG A 82 -13.96 -2.73 -2.48
N SER A 83 -12.68 -2.45 -2.36
CA SER A 83 -11.79 -3.13 -1.41
C SER A 83 -10.62 -2.23 -0.98
N VAL A 84 -10.09 -2.54 0.20
CA VAL A 84 -8.84 -1.99 0.72
C VAL A 84 -7.85 -3.13 0.82
N THR A 85 -6.68 -2.97 0.20
CA THR A 85 -5.54 -3.88 0.35
C THR A 85 -4.49 -3.22 1.21
N VAL A 86 -4.08 -3.90 2.28
CA VAL A 86 -3.01 -3.45 3.19
C VAL A 86 -1.82 -4.36 2.99
N SER A 87 -0.66 -3.78 2.72
CA SER A 87 0.63 -4.47 2.65
C SER A 87 1.49 -4.09 3.83
N PHE A 88 2.17 -5.07 4.42
CA PHE A 88 2.96 -4.93 5.65
C PHE A 88 4.45 -4.97 5.32
N THR A 89 5.22 -4.03 5.86
CA THR A 89 6.67 -3.94 5.69
C THR A 89 7.32 -3.57 7.02
N GLY A 90 8.34 -4.28 7.41
CA GLY A 90 9.12 -4.02 8.63
C GLY A 90 10.45 -4.78 8.56
N THR A 91 11.25 -4.65 9.61
CA THR A 91 12.49 -5.42 9.70
C THR A 91 12.17 -6.85 10.11
N PRO A 92 12.50 -7.85 9.29
CA PRO A 92 12.28 -9.26 9.64
C PRO A 92 13.20 -9.66 10.79
N ASP A 93 12.71 -10.58 11.62
CA ASP A 93 13.53 -11.16 12.67
C ASP A 93 14.54 -12.14 12.06
N PRO A 94 15.84 -12.06 12.39
CA PRO A 94 16.87 -12.89 11.76
C PRO A 94 16.73 -14.38 12.09
N ASP A 95 16.20 -14.73 13.25
CA ASP A 95 16.07 -16.11 13.71
C ASP A 95 14.70 -16.71 13.37
N ALA A 96 13.65 -15.88 13.39
CA ALA A 96 12.28 -16.30 13.15
C ALA A 96 11.81 -16.15 11.68
N GLY A 97 12.55 -15.39 10.87
CA GLY A 97 12.28 -15.19 9.45
C GLY A 97 11.28 -14.06 9.16
N ALA A 98 10.86 -13.96 7.89
CA ALA A 98 10.08 -12.85 7.36
C ALA A 98 8.66 -12.73 7.92
N ASP A 99 8.12 -13.78 8.51
CA ASP A 99 6.79 -13.80 9.13
C ASP A 99 6.73 -13.06 10.47
N TYR A 100 7.89 -12.72 11.03
CA TYR A 100 8.03 -12.06 12.34
C TYR A 100 8.87 -10.81 12.23
N TYR A 101 8.56 -9.84 13.08
CA TYR A 101 9.29 -8.58 13.14
C TYR A 101 10.32 -8.61 14.25
N MET A 102 11.50 -8.10 13.94
CA MET A 102 12.61 -8.00 14.86
C MET A 102 12.25 -7.06 16.04
N ASN A 103 12.56 -7.50 17.25
CA ASN A 103 12.51 -6.63 18.40
C ASN A 103 13.68 -5.63 18.38
N SER A 104 13.39 -4.36 18.34
CA SER A 104 14.36 -3.26 18.48
C SER A 104 14.53 -2.78 19.92
N GLY A 105 13.77 -3.34 20.87
CA GLY A 105 13.89 -3.07 22.28
C GLY A 105 15.03 -3.85 22.92
N SER A 106 15.17 -3.74 24.26
CA SER A 106 16.27 -4.35 25.02
C SER A 106 16.04 -5.82 25.40
N ALA A 107 14.81 -6.33 25.32
CA ALA A 107 14.55 -7.77 25.53
C ALA A 107 15.18 -8.60 24.41
N THR A 108 15.79 -9.73 24.76
CA THR A 108 16.43 -10.63 23.78
C THR A 108 15.63 -11.92 23.61
N HIS A 109 15.89 -12.67 22.53
CA HIS A 109 15.25 -13.95 22.18
C HIS A 109 13.72 -13.83 22.01
N VAL A 110 13.24 -12.69 21.52
CA VAL A 110 11.83 -12.43 21.26
C VAL A 110 11.64 -11.74 19.91
N ALA A 111 10.60 -12.12 19.22
CA ALA A 111 10.16 -11.54 17.96
C ALA A 111 8.68 -11.15 18.08
N ILE A 112 8.24 -10.19 17.27
CA ILE A 112 6.85 -9.71 17.26
C ILE A 112 6.10 -10.40 16.14
N ALA A 113 4.96 -10.98 16.45
CA ALA A 113 4.02 -11.56 15.50
C ALA A 113 2.83 -10.64 15.29
N MET A 114 2.42 -10.45 14.05
CA MET A 114 1.13 -9.90 13.69
C MET A 114 0.36 -10.93 12.88
N SER A 115 -0.92 -11.12 13.16
CA SER A 115 -1.76 -12.06 12.42
C SER A 115 -3.16 -11.49 12.20
N GLU A 116 -3.82 -11.99 11.18
CA GLU A 116 -5.22 -11.75 10.96
C GLU A 116 -6.06 -12.51 12.00
N ALA A 117 -6.96 -11.84 12.69
CA ALA A 117 -7.71 -12.44 13.79
C ALA A 117 -8.66 -13.56 13.32
N ALA A 118 -9.20 -13.45 12.10
CA ALA A 118 -10.16 -14.42 11.57
C ALA A 118 -9.51 -15.76 11.18
N THR A 119 -8.27 -15.73 10.67
CA THR A 119 -7.59 -16.90 10.08
C THR A 119 -6.38 -17.35 10.88
N GLY A 120 -5.83 -16.48 11.74
CA GLY A 120 -4.56 -16.70 12.43
C GLY A 120 -3.33 -16.61 11.51
N VAL A 121 -3.52 -16.27 10.23
CA VAL A 121 -2.42 -16.19 9.25
C VAL A 121 -1.52 -15.01 9.60
N LEU A 122 -0.22 -15.28 9.71
CA LEU A 122 0.81 -14.27 9.99
C LEU A 122 0.89 -13.22 8.87
N LYS A 123 1.11 -12.00 9.26
CA LYS A 123 1.30 -10.85 8.37
C LYS A 123 2.66 -10.22 8.64
N GLY A 124 3.69 -10.93 8.24
CA GLY A 124 5.07 -10.45 8.30
C GLY A 124 5.43 -9.52 7.15
N THR A 125 6.71 -9.25 6.97
CA THR A 125 7.19 -8.33 5.92
C THR A 125 6.90 -8.90 4.53
N GLY A 126 6.31 -8.08 3.64
CA GLY A 126 5.89 -8.50 2.30
C GLY A 126 4.50 -9.15 2.24
N ALA A 127 3.87 -9.45 3.38
CA ALA A 127 2.50 -9.96 3.39
C ALA A 127 1.49 -8.86 3.04
N SER A 128 0.34 -9.29 2.51
CA SER A 128 -0.78 -8.39 2.24
C SER A 128 -2.11 -9.01 2.68
N LEU A 129 -3.12 -8.16 2.84
CA LEU A 129 -4.48 -8.55 3.19
C LEU A 129 -5.46 -7.62 2.47
N THR A 130 -6.49 -8.20 1.86
CA THR A 130 -7.54 -7.45 1.17
C THR A 130 -8.87 -7.63 1.89
N GLN A 131 -9.50 -6.50 2.21
CA GLN A 131 -10.81 -6.44 2.86
C GLN A 131 -11.82 -5.74 1.94
N PRO A 132 -12.99 -6.35 1.65
CA PRO A 132 -14.07 -5.67 0.96
C PRO A 132 -14.57 -4.46 1.74
N VAL A 133 -14.95 -3.40 1.02
CA VAL A 133 -15.65 -2.25 1.57
C VAL A 133 -17.14 -2.55 1.60
N SER A 134 -17.75 -2.39 2.77
CA SER A 134 -19.16 -2.64 3.00
C SER A 134 -20.06 -1.51 2.42
N ALA A 135 -21.37 -1.75 2.38
CA ALA A 135 -22.34 -0.80 1.80
C ALA A 135 -22.37 0.56 2.54
N ASP A 136 -22.02 0.58 3.81
CA ASP A 136 -21.86 1.79 4.64
C ASP A 136 -20.53 2.52 4.41
N ARG A 137 -19.75 2.09 3.41
CA ARG A 137 -18.47 2.67 3.01
C ARG A 137 -17.40 2.60 4.11
N THR A 138 -17.38 1.47 4.80
CA THR A 138 -16.37 1.14 5.79
C THR A 138 -15.69 -0.20 5.49
N ALA A 139 -14.47 -0.38 6.00
CA ALA A 139 -13.82 -1.68 6.05
C ALA A 139 -13.08 -1.80 7.38
N THR A 140 -13.17 -2.97 8.01
CA THR A 140 -12.47 -3.25 9.26
C THR A 140 -11.68 -4.53 9.12
N ILE A 141 -10.40 -4.48 9.43
CA ILE A 141 -9.52 -5.63 9.47
C ILE A 141 -9.16 -5.89 10.94
N ALA A 142 -9.65 -6.98 11.48
CA ALA A 142 -9.32 -7.40 12.84
C ALA A 142 -7.97 -8.13 12.86
N MET A 143 -7.05 -7.65 13.67
CA MET A 143 -5.69 -8.13 13.78
C MET A 143 -5.36 -8.52 15.22
N LEU A 144 -4.34 -9.36 15.37
CA LEU A 144 -3.74 -9.73 16.63
C LEU A 144 -2.25 -9.42 16.60
N ALA A 145 -1.72 -8.93 17.72
CA ALA A 145 -0.28 -8.76 17.93
C ALA A 145 0.15 -9.57 19.16
N SER A 146 1.28 -10.25 19.07
CA SER A 146 1.86 -11.03 20.17
C SER A 146 3.37 -11.04 20.09
N VAL A 147 4.00 -11.52 21.16
CA VAL A 147 5.44 -11.77 21.23
C VAL A 147 5.67 -13.26 21.21
N ARG A 148 6.70 -13.70 20.51
CA ARG A 148 7.10 -15.11 20.45
C ARG A 148 8.60 -15.27 20.74
N SER A 149 8.95 -16.31 21.50
CA SER A 149 10.33 -16.73 21.70
C SER A 149 10.56 -18.08 21.03
N PHE A 150 11.40 -18.09 20.00
CA PHE A 150 11.71 -19.33 19.24
C PHE A 150 12.71 -20.19 19.94
N THR A 151 13.71 -19.58 20.56
CA THR A 151 14.80 -20.26 21.26
C THR A 151 14.54 -20.43 22.74
N GLY A 152 13.54 -19.77 23.28
CA GLY A 152 13.34 -19.65 24.71
C GLY A 152 14.34 -18.69 25.37
N GLY A 153 14.29 -18.58 26.69
CA GLY A 153 15.26 -17.79 27.45
C GLY A 153 15.13 -16.28 27.23
N ALA A 154 13.93 -15.76 26.98
CA ALA A 154 13.70 -14.33 26.85
C ALA A 154 14.20 -13.59 28.09
N THR A 155 14.91 -12.48 27.86
CA THR A 155 15.40 -11.61 28.95
C THR A 155 14.42 -10.50 29.28
N PRO A 156 14.37 -10.03 30.54
CA PRO A 156 13.65 -8.82 30.87
C PRO A 156 14.18 -7.62 30.06
N GLY A 157 13.26 -6.81 29.53
CA GLY A 157 13.62 -5.65 28.72
C GLY A 157 12.40 -5.06 28.02
N SER A 158 12.64 -4.04 27.22
CA SER A 158 11.61 -3.42 26.39
C SER A 158 11.39 -4.20 25.11
N ILE A 159 10.16 -4.13 24.60
CA ILE A 159 9.76 -4.68 23.30
C ILE A 159 9.30 -3.53 22.43
N SER A 160 9.82 -3.46 21.20
CA SER A 160 9.47 -2.45 20.22
C SER A 160 9.67 -2.98 18.80
N ALA A 161 8.72 -2.73 17.94
CA ALA A 161 8.87 -2.92 16.49
C ALA A 161 8.09 -1.84 15.76
N VAL A 162 8.58 -1.47 14.57
CA VAL A 162 7.88 -0.55 13.67
C VAL A 162 7.49 -1.32 12.43
N VAL A 163 6.19 -1.31 12.12
CA VAL A 163 5.64 -1.90 10.91
C VAL A 163 4.98 -0.78 10.09
N VAL A 164 5.42 -0.65 8.86
CA VAL A 164 4.84 0.28 7.89
C VAL A 164 3.74 -0.44 7.12
N MET A 165 2.56 0.16 7.07
CA MET A 165 1.44 -0.34 6.29
C MET A 165 1.22 0.56 5.09
N THR A 166 1.21 -0.03 3.90
CA THR A 166 0.84 0.64 2.64
C THR A 166 -0.57 0.22 2.26
N MET A 167 -1.41 1.19 1.97
CA MET A 167 -2.83 0.97 1.69
C MET A 167 -3.12 1.27 0.23
N GLN A 168 -3.81 0.34 -0.44
CA GLN A 168 -4.29 0.49 -1.81
C GLN A 168 -5.81 0.37 -1.81
N TYR A 169 -6.47 1.29 -2.50
CA TYR A 169 -7.93 1.37 -2.62
C TYR A 169 -8.35 1.04 -4.05
N ASN A 170 -9.25 0.04 -4.21
CA ASN A 170 -9.67 -0.49 -5.52
C ASN A 170 -11.18 -0.43 -5.69
#